data_76255ea4444bd8cc727084782fbc7d22
#
_entry.id   76255ea4444bd8cc727084782fbc7d22
#
_cell.length_a   1.000
_cell.length_b   1.000
_cell.length_c   1.000
_cell.angle_alpha   90.00
_cell.angle_beta   90.00
_cell.angle_gamma   90.00
#
_symmetry.space_group_name_H-M   'P 1'
#
loop_
_entity.id
_entity.type
_entity.pdbx_description
1 polymer ?
#
loop_
_entity_poly.entity_id
_entity_poly.type
_entity_poly.pdbx_seq_one_letter_code
_entity_poly.pdbx_strand_id
1 'polypeptide(L)'
;MRGVCILTKFFRVVVFLLVLVSAGTVTCAAAAYHQGDQGDDIANIQAQLNALGYNAGSSDGDFGEMTANAVKDFQKDRGLDADGVIGMQTYRALMGREMPVSRDSSSAIIRRVVQVALSYQGVPYVFGGTSPNGFDCSGFTRYVFAQAGVYLPRAADEQYGVGQSVSYSRLQPGDTVFFTTYEAGASHSGIYVGNGKFISATSSRGVVIDRLDSGYWGARYLGARRVL
;
A
#
# COMPACT_ATOMS: atom_id res chain seq x y z
N MET A 1 -19.08 78.62 -0.74
CA MET A 1 -19.04 77.76 0.48
C MET A 1 -18.58 76.39 0.05
N ARG A 2 -17.59 75.84 0.74
CA ARG A 2 -16.76 74.71 0.35
C ARG A 2 -17.50 73.42 0.63
N GLY A 3 -17.67 72.51 -0.34
CA GLY A 3 -18.14 71.16 -0.15
C GLY A 3 -16.97 70.17 -0.33
N VAL A 4 -16.62 69.48 0.74
CA VAL A 4 -15.52 68.48 0.81
C VAL A 4 -16.02 67.14 0.24
N CYS A 5 -15.35 66.65 -0.79
CA CYS A 5 -15.57 65.36 -1.38
C CYS A 5 -14.77 64.30 -0.58
N ILE A 6 -15.45 63.38 0.11
CA ILE A 6 -14.84 62.28 0.82
C ILE A 6 -14.76 61.07 -0.12
N LEU A 7 -13.54 60.74 -0.54
CA LEU A 7 -13.22 59.60 -1.39
C LEU A 7 -13.04 58.36 -0.50
N THR A 8 -14.05 57.52 -0.43
CA THR A 8 -13.96 56.22 0.27
C THR A 8 -13.23 55.22 -0.60
N LYS A 9 -11.99 54.86 -0.18
CA LYS A 9 -11.20 53.77 -0.75
C LYS A 9 -11.76 52.42 -0.29
N PHE A 10 -12.37 51.67 -1.21
CA PHE A 10 -12.67 50.26 -0.98
C PHE A 10 -11.38 49.44 -1.05
N PHE A 11 -10.94 48.92 0.11
CA PHE A 11 -9.86 47.97 0.24
C PHE A 11 -10.44 46.58 -0.07
N ARG A 12 -10.19 46.03 -1.26
CA ARG A 12 -10.52 44.66 -1.62
C ARG A 12 -9.47 43.76 -0.97
N VAL A 13 -9.85 43.11 0.14
CA VAL A 13 -9.08 42.01 0.72
C VAL A 13 -9.30 40.79 -0.18
N VAL A 14 -8.27 40.44 -0.96
CA VAL A 14 -8.22 39.17 -1.69
C VAL A 14 -7.74 38.11 -0.71
N VAL A 15 -8.67 37.31 -0.20
CA VAL A 15 -8.34 36.12 0.61
C VAL A 15 -7.87 35.03 -0.35
N PHE A 16 -6.56 34.80 -0.41
CA PHE A 16 -6.00 33.62 -1.07
C PHE A 16 -6.32 32.41 -0.18
N LEU A 17 -7.30 31.61 -0.61
CA LEU A 17 -7.55 30.30 -0.03
C LEU A 17 -6.42 29.36 -0.52
N LEU A 18 -5.42 29.12 0.35
CA LEU A 18 -4.42 28.10 0.13
C LEU A 18 -5.11 26.75 0.30
N VAL A 19 -5.49 26.11 -0.80
CA VAL A 19 -5.90 24.72 -0.81
C VAL A 19 -4.62 23.88 -0.59
N LEU A 20 -4.40 23.45 0.64
CA LEU A 20 -3.43 22.41 0.94
C LEU A 20 -3.94 21.09 0.34
N VAL A 21 -3.44 20.77 -0.86
CA VAL A 21 -3.54 19.42 -1.41
C VAL A 21 -2.67 18.53 -0.53
N SER A 22 -3.28 17.88 0.44
CA SER A 22 -2.62 16.77 1.16
C SER A 22 -2.45 15.63 0.17
N ALA A 23 -1.23 15.51 -0.39
CA ALA A 23 -0.83 14.28 -1.06
C ALA A 23 -0.97 13.15 -0.03
N GLY A 24 -2.03 12.36 -0.15
CA GLY A 24 -2.24 11.18 0.67
C GLY A 24 -1.08 10.23 0.43
N THR A 25 -0.11 10.22 1.35
CA THR A 25 0.90 9.18 1.38
C THR A 25 0.19 7.87 1.68
N VAL A 26 0.23 6.94 0.74
CA VAL A 26 -0.13 5.54 1.01
C VAL A 26 0.88 5.06 2.05
N THR A 27 0.49 5.07 3.31
CA THR A 27 1.25 4.38 4.34
C THR A 27 1.02 2.89 4.12
N CYS A 28 1.88 2.28 3.30
CA CYS A 28 2.15 0.86 3.41
C CYS A 28 2.56 0.64 4.88
N ALA A 29 1.93 -0.28 5.60
CA ALA A 29 2.43 -0.71 6.90
C ALA A 29 3.87 -1.14 6.66
N ALA A 30 4.81 -0.28 7.05
CA ALA A 30 6.21 -0.52 6.79
C ALA A 30 6.59 -1.81 7.49
N ALA A 31 7.22 -2.73 6.78
CA ALA A 31 7.83 -3.89 7.40
C ALA A 31 8.65 -3.37 8.59
N ALA A 32 8.41 -3.92 9.77
CA ALA A 32 9.11 -3.55 10.99
C ALA A 32 9.30 -4.81 11.83
N TYR A 33 10.42 -4.89 12.52
CA TYR A 33 10.67 -5.96 13.50
C TYR A 33 10.35 -5.45 14.90
N HIS A 34 9.61 -6.25 15.65
CA HIS A 34 9.12 -5.94 16.99
C HIS A 34 9.57 -6.99 17.99
N GLN A 35 9.49 -6.68 19.26
CA GLN A 35 9.67 -7.67 20.31
C GLN A 35 8.67 -8.82 20.15
N GLY A 36 9.18 -10.06 20.17
CA GLY A 36 8.43 -11.28 19.90
C GLY A 36 8.61 -11.84 18.48
N ASP A 37 9.19 -11.09 17.55
CA ASP A 37 9.52 -11.59 16.22
C ASP A 37 10.71 -12.55 16.29
N GLN A 38 10.76 -13.51 15.33
CA GLN A 38 11.80 -14.52 15.26
C GLN A 38 12.30 -14.72 13.83
N GLY A 39 13.56 -15.12 13.68
CA GLY A 39 14.12 -15.52 12.40
C GLY A 39 15.56 -15.08 12.16
N ASP A 40 16.11 -15.49 11.01
CA ASP A 40 17.49 -15.23 10.63
C ASP A 40 17.81 -13.73 10.50
N ASP A 41 16.85 -12.93 10.08
CA ASP A 41 17.02 -11.49 10.01
C ASP A 41 17.21 -10.88 11.40
N ILE A 42 16.51 -11.40 12.42
CA ILE A 42 16.67 -10.98 13.81
C ILE A 42 18.06 -11.34 14.32
N ALA A 43 18.53 -12.57 14.03
CA ALA A 43 19.88 -12.99 14.41
C ALA A 43 20.96 -12.07 13.79
N ASN A 44 20.78 -11.69 12.51
CA ASN A 44 21.69 -10.75 11.84
C ASN A 44 21.65 -9.35 12.46
N ILE A 45 20.48 -8.87 12.85
CA ILE A 45 20.28 -7.59 13.55
C ILE A 45 20.97 -7.61 14.91
N GLN A 46 20.77 -8.67 15.71
CA GLN A 46 21.42 -8.86 17.01
C GLN A 46 22.96 -8.87 16.87
N ALA A 47 23.47 -9.62 15.87
CA ALA A 47 24.89 -9.67 15.60
C ALA A 47 25.47 -8.28 15.26
N GLN A 48 24.76 -7.50 14.47
CA GLN A 48 25.17 -6.14 14.09
C GLN A 48 25.11 -5.17 15.29
N LEU A 49 24.06 -5.22 16.12
CA LEU A 49 23.96 -4.44 17.34
C LEU A 49 25.13 -4.75 18.29
N ASN A 50 25.41 -6.03 18.51
CA ASN A 50 26.53 -6.48 19.33
C ASN A 50 27.89 -6.03 18.76
N ALA A 51 28.09 -6.09 17.43
CA ALA A 51 29.29 -5.59 16.77
C ALA A 51 29.49 -4.09 16.93
N LEU A 52 28.40 -3.32 17.06
CA LEU A 52 28.43 -1.89 17.31
C LEU A 52 28.53 -1.52 18.81
N GLY A 53 28.54 -2.52 19.70
CA GLY A 53 28.71 -2.33 21.15
C GLY A 53 27.37 -2.21 21.92
N TYR A 54 26.23 -2.42 21.28
CA TYR A 54 24.92 -2.48 21.94
C TYR A 54 24.65 -3.91 22.39
N ASN A 55 24.28 -4.11 23.64
CA ASN A 55 24.07 -5.44 24.20
C ASN A 55 22.70 -5.99 23.81
N ALA A 56 22.61 -6.65 22.66
CA ALA A 56 21.39 -7.28 22.17
C ALA A 56 21.17 -8.72 22.69
N GLY A 57 22.06 -9.25 23.54
CA GLY A 57 22.05 -10.63 23.97
C GLY A 57 22.71 -11.56 22.96
N SER A 58 22.34 -12.84 22.98
CA SER A 58 22.76 -13.83 21.97
C SER A 58 22.14 -13.52 20.62
N SER A 59 22.87 -13.82 19.54
CA SER A 59 22.30 -13.71 18.17
C SER A 59 21.52 -14.99 17.83
N ASP A 60 20.48 -15.25 18.61
CA ASP A 60 19.66 -16.45 18.55
C ASP A 60 18.45 -16.34 17.60
N GLY A 61 18.21 -15.13 17.09
CA GLY A 61 17.08 -14.85 16.21
C GLY A 61 15.77 -14.60 16.95
N ASP A 62 15.77 -14.51 18.30
CA ASP A 62 14.62 -14.13 19.10
C ASP A 62 14.68 -12.66 19.48
N PHE A 63 13.72 -11.84 19.02
CA PHE A 63 13.65 -10.42 19.37
C PHE A 63 13.08 -10.27 20.79
N GLY A 64 13.93 -10.52 21.77
CA GLY A 64 13.59 -10.41 23.20
C GLY A 64 13.75 -8.98 23.74
N GLU A 65 13.60 -8.87 25.07
CA GLU A 65 13.72 -7.59 25.78
C GLU A 65 15.14 -6.98 25.65
N MET A 66 16.17 -7.80 25.68
CA MET A 66 17.55 -7.32 25.52
C MET A 66 17.76 -6.72 24.13
N THR A 67 17.25 -7.37 23.10
CA THR A 67 17.29 -6.85 21.72
C THR A 67 16.53 -5.53 21.62
N ALA A 68 15.30 -5.44 22.18
CA ALA A 68 14.52 -4.22 22.16
C ALA A 68 15.22 -3.04 22.87
N ASN A 69 15.88 -3.30 24.00
CA ASN A 69 16.65 -2.29 24.72
C ASN A 69 17.89 -1.84 23.92
N ALA A 70 18.62 -2.77 23.33
CA ALA A 70 19.76 -2.46 22.46
C ALA A 70 19.36 -1.60 21.25
N VAL A 71 18.18 -1.88 20.67
CA VAL A 71 17.61 -1.07 19.58
C VAL A 71 17.30 0.34 20.06
N LYS A 72 16.67 0.52 21.23
CA LYS A 72 16.40 1.86 21.80
C LYS A 72 17.67 2.65 22.02
N ASP A 73 18.71 2.02 22.56
CA ASP A 73 19.99 2.70 22.80
C ASP A 73 20.64 3.10 21.47
N PHE A 74 20.64 2.22 20.47
CA PHE A 74 21.10 2.52 19.13
C PHE A 74 20.29 3.68 18.49
N GLN A 75 18.97 3.64 18.57
CA GLN A 75 18.10 4.69 18.04
C GLN A 75 18.40 6.04 18.67
N LYS A 76 18.55 6.08 19.99
CA LYS A 76 18.90 7.28 20.76
C LYS A 76 20.22 7.88 20.29
N ASP A 77 21.26 7.05 20.15
CA ASP A 77 22.59 7.50 19.71
C ASP A 77 22.60 8.00 18.26
N ARG A 78 21.64 7.56 17.45
CA ARG A 78 21.48 7.97 16.04
C ARG A 78 20.47 9.10 15.84
N GLY A 79 19.86 9.61 16.92
CA GLY A 79 18.83 10.65 16.84
C GLY A 79 17.53 10.19 16.18
N LEU A 80 17.22 8.90 16.28
CA LEU A 80 15.96 8.30 15.82
C LEU A 80 14.96 8.21 16.97
N ASP A 81 13.69 7.96 16.67
CA ASP A 81 12.68 7.67 17.68
C ASP A 81 13.04 6.38 18.42
N ALA A 82 13.29 6.48 19.74
CA ALA A 82 13.78 5.38 20.58
C ALA A 82 12.60 4.51 21.06
N ASP A 83 11.83 3.94 20.12
CA ASP A 83 10.65 3.11 20.38
C ASP A 83 10.99 1.62 20.57
N GLY A 84 12.19 1.19 20.19
CA GLY A 84 12.65 -0.20 20.23
C GLY A 84 12.12 -1.04 19.08
N VAL A 85 11.56 -0.42 18.06
CA VAL A 85 11.05 -1.05 16.84
C VAL A 85 12.04 -0.82 15.69
N ILE A 86 12.39 -1.85 14.96
CA ILE A 86 13.26 -1.71 13.79
C ILE A 86 12.40 -1.47 12.56
N GLY A 87 12.00 -0.21 12.34
CA GLY A 87 11.42 0.25 11.09
C GLY A 87 12.50 0.50 10.03
N MET A 88 12.08 0.92 8.82
CA MET A 88 12.99 1.15 7.67
C MET A 88 14.15 2.08 7.98
N GLN A 89 13.92 3.15 8.74
CA GLN A 89 14.96 4.12 9.09
C GLN A 89 16.00 3.51 10.03
N THR A 90 15.53 2.82 11.09
CA THR A 90 16.39 2.12 12.04
C THR A 90 17.18 1.02 11.35
N TYR A 91 16.53 0.22 10.50
CA TYR A 91 17.20 -0.86 9.75
C TYR A 91 18.28 -0.31 8.82
N ARG A 92 17.98 0.74 8.05
CA ARG A 92 18.96 1.38 7.16
C ARG A 92 20.16 1.95 7.95
N ALA A 93 19.90 2.60 9.07
CA ALA A 93 20.95 3.16 9.93
C ALA A 93 21.84 2.06 10.55
N LEU A 94 21.25 0.91 10.89
CA LEU A 94 21.94 -0.22 11.53
C LEU A 94 22.69 -1.08 10.52
N MET A 95 22.04 -1.44 9.42
CA MET A 95 22.55 -2.43 8.46
C MET A 95 23.23 -1.81 7.23
N GLY A 96 23.16 -0.49 7.05
CA GLY A 96 23.73 0.21 5.89
C GLY A 96 23.05 -0.12 4.55
N ARG A 97 21.89 -0.78 4.57
CA ARG A 97 21.12 -1.20 3.38
C ARG A 97 19.63 -1.06 3.65
N GLU A 98 18.83 -1.11 2.58
CA GLU A 98 17.38 -1.17 2.71
C GLU A 98 16.94 -2.44 3.45
N MET A 99 15.88 -2.30 4.26
CA MET A 99 15.30 -3.45 4.95
C MET A 99 14.87 -4.48 3.90
N PRO A 100 15.29 -5.75 4.03
CA PRO A 100 14.74 -6.77 3.17
C PRO A 100 13.24 -6.85 3.45
N VAL A 101 12.44 -6.54 2.45
CA VAL A 101 11.04 -6.98 2.46
C VAL A 101 11.15 -8.49 2.45
N SER A 102 10.90 -9.15 3.57
CA SER A 102 11.09 -10.59 3.63
C SER A 102 10.22 -11.18 2.51
N ARG A 103 10.81 -11.97 1.61
CA ARG A 103 10.07 -12.65 0.54
C ARG A 103 8.91 -13.45 1.13
N ASP A 104 9.05 -13.92 2.36
CA ASP A 104 8.03 -14.66 3.08
C ASP A 104 6.86 -13.76 3.52
N SER A 105 7.09 -12.56 4.04
CA SER A 105 6.00 -11.65 4.40
C SER A 105 5.29 -11.10 3.15
N SER A 106 6.02 -10.67 2.12
CA SER A 106 5.40 -10.28 0.84
C SER A 106 4.63 -11.44 0.21
N SER A 107 5.19 -12.64 0.22
CA SER A 107 4.52 -13.85 -0.27
C SER A 107 3.28 -14.20 0.57
N ALA A 108 3.32 -14.00 1.88
CA ALA A 108 2.18 -14.21 2.77
C ALA A 108 1.06 -13.19 2.51
N ILE A 109 1.41 -11.91 2.34
CA ILE A 109 0.45 -10.84 2.00
C ILE A 109 -0.18 -11.11 0.63
N ILE A 110 0.62 -11.45 -0.39
CA ILE A 110 0.13 -11.80 -1.72
C ILE A 110 -0.85 -13.00 -1.65
N ARG A 111 -0.47 -14.07 -0.95
CA ARG A 111 -1.36 -15.22 -0.74
C ARG A 111 -2.65 -14.80 -0.06
N ARG A 112 -2.58 -13.93 0.98
CA ARG A 112 -3.75 -13.40 1.67
C ARG A 112 -4.65 -12.60 0.74
N VAL A 113 -4.11 -11.68 -0.06
CA VAL A 113 -4.85 -10.91 -1.05
C VAL A 113 -5.60 -11.81 -2.01
N VAL A 114 -4.91 -12.78 -2.63
CA VAL A 114 -5.53 -13.71 -3.58
C VAL A 114 -6.59 -14.58 -2.90
N GLN A 115 -6.31 -15.11 -1.72
CA GLN A 115 -7.25 -15.95 -0.97
C GLN A 115 -8.51 -15.18 -0.58
N VAL A 116 -8.37 -13.96 -0.07
CA VAL A 116 -9.48 -13.08 0.27
C VAL A 116 -10.27 -12.73 -0.99
N ALA A 117 -9.62 -12.39 -2.09
CA ALA A 117 -10.30 -12.09 -3.35
C ALA A 117 -11.18 -13.27 -3.81
N LEU A 118 -10.63 -14.47 -3.81
CA LEU A 118 -11.34 -15.68 -4.22
C LEU A 118 -12.53 -16.03 -3.32
N SER A 119 -12.46 -15.72 -2.01
CA SER A 119 -13.56 -16.00 -1.05
C SER A 119 -14.80 -15.15 -1.29
N TYR A 120 -14.69 -14.05 -2.03
CA TYR A 120 -15.83 -13.18 -2.39
C TYR A 120 -16.39 -13.44 -3.79
N GLN A 121 -15.95 -14.49 -4.47
CA GLN A 121 -16.51 -14.86 -5.77
C GLN A 121 -18.03 -15.09 -5.67
N GLY A 122 -18.78 -14.51 -6.59
CA GLY A 122 -20.25 -14.58 -6.63
C GLY A 122 -20.97 -13.45 -5.88
N VAL A 123 -20.25 -12.59 -5.12
CA VAL A 123 -20.87 -11.42 -4.48
C VAL A 123 -21.44 -10.48 -5.55
N PRO A 124 -22.67 -9.96 -5.39
CA PRO A 124 -23.31 -9.10 -6.37
C PRO A 124 -22.54 -7.80 -6.63
N TYR A 125 -22.66 -7.28 -7.85
CA TYR A 125 -22.21 -5.93 -8.15
C TYR A 125 -23.19 -4.89 -7.61
N VAL A 126 -22.66 -3.89 -6.92
CA VAL A 126 -23.40 -2.70 -6.50
C VAL A 126 -22.56 -1.48 -6.86
N PHE A 127 -23.09 -0.57 -7.66
CA PHE A 127 -22.39 0.67 -7.99
C PHE A 127 -22.08 1.47 -6.70
N GLY A 128 -20.84 1.88 -6.51
CA GLY A 128 -20.38 2.51 -5.27
C GLY A 128 -20.18 1.54 -4.10
N GLY A 129 -20.41 0.23 -4.28
CA GLY A 129 -20.33 -0.80 -3.25
C GLY A 129 -18.89 -1.06 -2.80
N THR A 130 -18.70 -1.20 -1.48
CA THR A 130 -17.39 -1.38 -0.83
C THR A 130 -17.40 -2.45 0.25
N SER A 131 -18.42 -3.30 0.29
CA SER A 131 -18.61 -4.29 1.36
C SER A 131 -19.09 -5.64 0.80
N PRO A 132 -19.05 -6.72 1.59
CA PRO A 132 -19.55 -8.04 1.19
C PRO A 132 -21.04 -8.09 0.78
N ASN A 133 -21.81 -7.05 1.07
CA ASN A 133 -23.19 -6.93 0.59
C ASN A 133 -23.31 -6.54 -0.90
N GLY A 134 -22.20 -6.10 -1.49
CA GLY A 134 -22.07 -5.75 -2.89
C GLY A 134 -20.85 -4.88 -3.14
N PHE A 135 -20.18 -5.11 -4.24
CA PHE A 135 -18.99 -4.38 -4.65
C PHE A 135 -19.13 -3.75 -6.03
N ASP A 136 -18.54 -2.59 -6.24
CA ASP A 136 -18.06 -2.20 -7.56
C ASP A 136 -16.61 -2.65 -7.77
N CYS A 137 -16.03 -2.43 -8.95
CA CYS A 137 -14.71 -2.95 -9.32
C CYS A 137 -13.59 -2.45 -8.40
N SER A 138 -13.49 -1.14 -8.18
CA SER A 138 -12.46 -0.52 -7.36
C SER A 138 -12.75 -0.66 -5.86
N GLY A 139 -14.01 -0.71 -5.46
CA GLY A 139 -14.42 -1.00 -4.09
C GLY A 139 -14.06 -2.43 -3.68
N PHE A 140 -14.22 -3.40 -4.57
CA PHE A 140 -13.75 -4.77 -4.37
C PHE A 140 -12.24 -4.84 -4.19
N THR A 141 -11.49 -4.24 -5.12
CA THR A 141 -10.02 -4.22 -5.06
C THR A 141 -9.54 -3.58 -3.77
N ARG A 142 -10.06 -2.39 -3.43
CA ARG A 142 -9.75 -1.70 -2.19
C ARG A 142 -10.06 -2.53 -0.94
N TYR A 143 -11.22 -3.16 -0.89
CA TYR A 143 -11.64 -3.99 0.24
C TYR A 143 -10.70 -5.17 0.45
N VAL A 144 -10.38 -5.90 -0.61
CA VAL A 144 -9.50 -7.08 -0.56
C VAL A 144 -8.11 -6.71 -0.05
N PHE A 145 -7.53 -5.65 -0.58
CA PHE A 145 -6.20 -5.19 -0.13
C PHE A 145 -6.22 -4.70 1.32
N ALA A 146 -7.29 -4.03 1.76
CA ALA A 146 -7.44 -3.59 3.15
C ALA A 146 -7.46 -4.77 4.15
N GLN A 147 -8.02 -5.94 3.76
CA GLN A 147 -7.98 -7.16 4.58
C GLN A 147 -6.56 -7.73 4.73
N ALA A 148 -5.65 -7.32 3.88
CA ALA A 148 -4.22 -7.67 3.93
C ALA A 148 -3.35 -6.51 4.47
N GLY A 149 -3.97 -5.45 5.04
CA GLY A 149 -3.27 -4.30 5.61
C GLY A 149 -2.80 -3.26 4.60
N VAL A 150 -3.23 -3.35 3.33
CA VAL A 150 -2.83 -2.43 2.26
C VAL A 150 -4.01 -1.54 1.86
N TYR A 151 -3.85 -0.22 1.94
CA TYR A 151 -4.92 0.72 1.69
C TYR A 151 -4.79 1.37 0.31
N LEU A 152 -5.74 1.07 -0.58
CA LEU A 152 -5.83 1.65 -1.91
C LEU A 152 -6.80 2.83 -1.94
N PRO A 153 -6.61 3.79 -2.86
CA PRO A 153 -7.59 4.83 -3.16
C PRO A 153 -8.96 4.26 -3.55
N ARG A 154 -9.99 5.12 -3.57
CA ARG A 154 -11.36 4.66 -3.85
C ARG A 154 -11.62 4.38 -5.33
N ALA A 155 -11.19 5.23 -6.22
CA ALA A 155 -11.48 5.16 -7.63
C ALA A 155 -10.43 4.35 -8.41
N ALA A 156 -10.82 3.75 -9.54
CA ALA A 156 -9.93 2.88 -10.31
C ALA A 156 -8.77 3.65 -10.96
N ASP A 157 -8.99 4.86 -11.42
CA ASP A 157 -7.97 5.76 -11.96
C ASP A 157 -6.96 6.20 -10.90
N GLU A 158 -7.42 6.51 -9.68
CA GLU A 158 -6.55 6.78 -8.55
C GLU A 158 -5.71 5.55 -8.17
N GLN A 159 -6.30 4.35 -8.17
CA GLN A 159 -5.59 3.08 -7.94
C GLN A 159 -4.53 2.83 -9.02
N TYR A 160 -4.81 3.22 -10.26
CA TYR A 160 -3.84 3.12 -11.36
C TYR A 160 -2.66 4.07 -11.17
N GLY A 161 -2.82 5.13 -10.39
CA GLY A 161 -1.77 6.08 -10.03
C GLY A 161 -0.79 5.60 -8.96
N VAL A 162 -1.08 4.49 -8.24
CA VAL A 162 -0.26 4.02 -7.12
C VAL A 162 0.50 2.73 -7.43
N GLY A 163 1.64 2.54 -6.77
CA GLY A 163 2.49 1.37 -6.96
C GLY A 163 3.38 1.42 -8.20
N GLN A 164 4.11 0.34 -8.43
CA GLN A 164 5.03 0.21 -9.56
C GLN A 164 4.30 -0.32 -10.80
N SER A 165 4.62 0.24 -11.98
CA SER A 165 4.10 -0.27 -13.24
C SER A 165 4.65 -1.67 -13.53
N VAL A 166 3.77 -2.59 -13.93
CA VAL A 166 4.11 -3.98 -14.25
C VAL A 166 3.78 -4.28 -15.70
N SER A 167 4.76 -4.78 -16.46
CA SER A 167 4.50 -5.24 -17.81
C SER A 167 3.68 -6.53 -17.81
N TYR A 168 2.88 -6.75 -18.85
CA TYR A 168 2.03 -7.93 -19.00
C TYR A 168 2.76 -9.27 -18.78
N SER A 169 3.97 -9.39 -19.31
CA SER A 169 4.81 -10.60 -19.20
C SER A 169 5.39 -10.82 -17.79
N ARG A 170 5.33 -9.81 -16.89
CA ARG A 170 5.84 -9.88 -15.52
C ARG A 170 4.75 -9.86 -14.46
N LEU A 171 3.49 -10.07 -14.88
CA LEU A 171 2.36 -10.17 -13.96
C LEU A 171 2.56 -11.30 -12.95
N GLN A 172 2.27 -11.01 -11.70
CA GLN A 172 2.30 -11.95 -10.58
C GLN A 172 0.99 -11.89 -9.80
N PRO A 173 0.52 -13.01 -9.19
CA PRO A 173 -0.64 -12.98 -8.33
C PRO A 173 -0.54 -11.85 -7.30
N GLY A 174 -1.65 -11.13 -7.10
CA GLY A 174 -1.70 -9.94 -6.25
C GLY A 174 -1.45 -8.61 -6.98
N ASP A 175 -0.98 -8.60 -8.23
CA ASP A 175 -0.94 -7.38 -9.02
C ASP A 175 -2.36 -6.88 -9.32
N THR A 176 -2.58 -5.56 -9.24
CA THR A 176 -3.81 -4.93 -9.73
C THR A 176 -3.74 -4.75 -11.25
N VAL A 177 -4.80 -5.16 -11.95
CA VAL A 177 -4.95 -5.01 -13.40
C VAL A 177 -6.06 -4.01 -13.72
N PHE A 178 -5.85 -3.21 -14.76
CA PHE A 178 -6.73 -2.10 -15.11
C PHE A 178 -7.15 -2.16 -16.57
N PHE A 179 -8.37 -1.67 -16.81
CA PHE A 179 -9.00 -1.72 -18.13
C PHE A 179 -9.72 -0.40 -18.42
N THR A 180 -9.76 -0.04 -19.70
CA THR A 180 -10.61 1.03 -20.22
C THR A 180 -11.94 0.43 -20.67
N THR A 181 -13.04 0.68 -19.93
CA THR A 181 -14.34 0.06 -20.17
C THR A 181 -15.42 1.06 -20.57
N TYR A 182 -15.96 1.84 -19.64
CA TYR A 182 -17.06 2.78 -19.87
C TYR A 182 -16.62 4.23 -20.03
N GLU A 183 -15.38 4.56 -19.68
CA GLU A 183 -14.79 5.88 -19.87
C GLU A 183 -13.29 5.76 -20.19
N ALA A 184 -12.67 6.83 -20.67
CA ALA A 184 -11.27 6.88 -21.00
C ALA A 184 -10.39 6.73 -19.75
N GLY A 185 -9.26 6.03 -19.88
CA GLY A 185 -8.36 5.74 -18.76
C GLY A 185 -8.74 4.47 -17.98
N ALA A 186 -8.29 4.38 -16.73
CA ALA A 186 -8.54 3.23 -15.87
C ALA A 186 -9.94 3.30 -15.26
N SER A 187 -10.93 2.78 -15.96
CA SER A 187 -12.32 2.79 -15.52
C SER A 187 -12.80 1.45 -14.93
N HIS A 188 -11.95 0.42 -14.96
CA HIS A 188 -12.21 -0.86 -14.29
C HIS A 188 -10.92 -1.42 -13.71
N SER A 189 -11.02 -2.06 -12.54
CA SER A 189 -9.90 -2.68 -11.86
C SER A 189 -10.22 -4.10 -11.41
N GLY A 190 -9.19 -4.93 -11.29
CA GLY A 190 -9.26 -6.28 -10.76
C GLY A 190 -7.92 -6.72 -10.19
N ILE A 191 -7.88 -7.93 -9.66
CA ILE A 191 -6.70 -8.53 -9.03
C ILE A 191 -6.25 -9.73 -9.85
N TYR A 192 -5.01 -9.73 -10.30
CA TYR A 192 -4.44 -10.87 -11.02
C TYR A 192 -4.27 -12.06 -10.07
N VAL A 193 -4.76 -13.22 -10.46
CA VAL A 193 -4.73 -14.45 -9.66
C VAL A 193 -3.82 -15.52 -10.24
N GLY A 194 -3.09 -15.21 -11.31
CA GLY A 194 -2.20 -16.15 -11.99
C GLY A 194 -2.80 -16.80 -13.23
N ASN A 195 -1.96 -17.46 -14.03
CA ASN A 195 -2.34 -18.23 -15.20
C ASN A 195 -3.21 -17.45 -16.23
N GLY A 196 -2.89 -16.15 -16.43
CA GLY A 196 -3.64 -15.29 -17.34
C GLY A 196 -5.05 -14.93 -16.86
N LYS A 197 -5.34 -15.10 -15.58
CA LYS A 197 -6.67 -14.85 -14.98
C LYS A 197 -6.63 -13.73 -13.97
N PHE A 198 -7.74 -13.02 -13.85
CA PHE A 198 -7.95 -12.01 -12.82
C PHE A 198 -9.36 -12.10 -12.25
N ILE A 199 -9.57 -11.59 -11.04
CA ILE A 199 -10.86 -11.51 -10.38
C ILE A 199 -11.28 -10.05 -10.23
N SER A 200 -12.53 -9.73 -10.57
CA SER A 200 -13.09 -8.38 -10.43
C SER A 200 -14.58 -8.41 -10.22
N ALA A 201 -15.15 -7.31 -9.68
CA ALA A 201 -16.61 -7.13 -9.62
C ALA A 201 -17.10 -6.53 -10.95
N THR A 202 -17.87 -7.31 -11.71
CA THR A 202 -18.45 -6.92 -12.99
C THR A 202 -19.95 -6.63 -12.85
N SER A 203 -20.45 -5.61 -13.55
CA SER A 203 -21.84 -5.15 -13.45
C SER A 203 -22.87 -6.22 -13.80
N SER A 204 -22.52 -7.18 -14.64
CA SER A 204 -23.47 -8.22 -15.13
C SER A 204 -23.41 -9.54 -14.36
N ARG A 205 -22.28 -9.83 -13.65
CA ARG A 205 -22.06 -11.15 -13.04
C ARG A 205 -21.55 -11.08 -11.60
N GLY A 206 -21.43 -9.87 -11.02
CA GLY A 206 -20.80 -9.69 -9.71
C GLY A 206 -19.31 -10.00 -9.73
N VAL A 207 -18.79 -10.50 -8.61
CA VAL A 207 -17.38 -10.86 -8.46
C VAL A 207 -17.10 -12.18 -9.17
N VAL A 208 -16.32 -12.13 -10.25
CA VAL A 208 -16.01 -13.29 -11.11
C VAL A 208 -14.55 -13.30 -11.53
N ILE A 209 -14.11 -14.51 -11.93
CA ILE A 209 -12.79 -14.71 -12.54
C ILE A 209 -12.96 -14.69 -14.06
N ASP A 210 -12.15 -13.87 -14.72
CA ASP A 210 -12.06 -13.76 -16.16
C ASP A 210 -10.63 -13.96 -16.64
N ARG A 211 -10.48 -14.18 -17.97
CA ARG A 211 -9.17 -14.25 -18.62
C ARG A 211 -8.76 -12.88 -19.14
N LEU A 212 -7.50 -12.50 -18.91
CA LEU A 212 -6.92 -11.25 -19.42
C LEU A 212 -6.84 -11.22 -20.95
N ASP A 213 -6.63 -12.38 -21.57
CA ASP A 213 -6.49 -12.54 -23.02
C ASP A 213 -7.82 -12.80 -23.75
N SER A 214 -8.96 -12.74 -23.05
CA SER A 214 -10.27 -12.83 -23.69
C SER A 214 -10.49 -11.62 -24.62
N GLY A 215 -11.33 -11.82 -25.67
CA GLY A 215 -11.57 -10.76 -26.66
C GLY A 215 -12.10 -9.45 -26.05
N TYR A 216 -12.92 -9.55 -25.00
CA TYR A 216 -13.42 -8.35 -24.30
C TYR A 216 -12.35 -7.66 -23.44
N TRP A 217 -11.70 -8.40 -22.56
CA TRP A 217 -10.73 -7.85 -21.60
C TRP A 217 -9.39 -7.54 -22.26
N GLY A 218 -8.93 -8.41 -23.16
CA GLY A 218 -7.67 -8.20 -23.87
C GLY A 218 -7.66 -6.91 -24.69
N ALA A 219 -8.76 -6.60 -25.38
CA ALA A 219 -8.90 -5.35 -26.13
C ALA A 219 -8.99 -4.08 -25.26
N ARG A 220 -9.24 -4.23 -23.96
CA ARG A 220 -9.43 -3.13 -23.00
C ARG A 220 -8.35 -3.02 -21.95
N TYR A 221 -7.39 -3.95 -21.97
CA TYR A 221 -6.30 -3.95 -20.99
C TYR A 221 -5.46 -2.67 -21.11
N LEU A 222 -5.37 -1.92 -20.01
CA LEU A 222 -4.64 -0.66 -19.93
C LEU A 222 -3.24 -0.85 -19.32
N GLY A 223 -3.11 -1.71 -18.32
CA GLY A 223 -1.88 -1.93 -17.60
C GLY A 223 -2.08 -2.58 -16.25
N ALA A 224 -0.99 -2.71 -15.48
CA ALA A 224 -1.03 -3.25 -14.14
C ALA A 224 -0.13 -2.47 -13.18
N ARG A 225 -0.43 -2.60 -11.88
CA ARG A 225 0.35 -2.03 -10.78
C ARG A 225 0.66 -3.07 -9.73
N ARG A 226 1.87 -3.04 -9.21
CA ARG A 226 2.30 -3.78 -8.02
C ARG A 226 2.35 -2.81 -6.86
N VAL A 227 1.56 -3.09 -5.82
CA VAL A 227 1.41 -2.27 -4.62
C VAL A 227 1.95 -2.97 -3.37
N LEU A 228 2.53 -4.17 -3.54
CA LEU A 228 3.13 -5.02 -2.52
C LEU A 228 4.63 -5.24 -2.76
#